data_8fd6856fb3c78e1fac5ec89873486579
#
_entry.id   8fd6856fb3c78e1fac5ec89873486579
#
_cell.length_a   1.000
_cell.length_b   1.000
_cell.length_c   1.000
_cell.angle_alpha   90.00
_cell.angle_beta   90.00
_cell.angle_gamma   90.00
#
_symmetry.space_group_name_H-M   'P 1'
#
loop_
_entity.id
_entity.type
_entity.pdbx_description
1 polymer ?
#
loop_
_entity_poly.entity_id
_entity_poly.type
_entity_poly.pdbx_seq_one_letter_code
_entity_poly.pdbx_strand_id
1 'polypeptide(L)'
;MKKWLVLMMLSLLTGCVTTPMVKPALRQLKGEVHLAGTLPRPARVEVTALSVIDGRPLVVAATEYEVTMLPLTFELRLTPLQMAEGNIYLRARLRFLDSSVVQAAYQQKVFKEFNPDTYHFELRPRSCYPQCQ
;
A
#
# COMPACT_ATOMS: atom_id res chain seq x y z
N MET A 1 -17.47 59.99 22.62
CA MET A 1 -16.40 59.21 23.24
C MET A 1 -16.74 57.72 23.44
N LYS A 2 -18.00 57.37 23.65
CA LYS A 2 -18.37 55.94 23.79
C LYS A 2 -18.29 55.15 22.47
N LYS A 3 -18.33 55.83 21.32
CA LYS A 3 -18.23 55.17 19.99
C LYS A 3 -16.83 54.64 19.64
N TRP A 4 -15.81 55.21 20.25
CA TRP A 4 -14.43 54.81 20.01
C TRP A 4 -14.07 53.52 20.76
N LEU A 5 -14.67 53.29 21.92
CA LEU A 5 -14.48 52.07 22.71
C LEU A 5 -15.13 50.81 22.05
N VAL A 6 -16.23 51.04 21.35
CA VAL A 6 -16.92 49.95 20.62
C VAL A 6 -16.13 49.55 19.37
N LEU A 7 -15.47 50.52 18.71
CA LEU A 7 -14.62 50.19 17.54
C LEU A 7 -13.36 49.45 17.93
N MET A 8 -12.82 49.73 19.14
CA MET A 8 -11.64 49.02 19.63
C MET A 8 -11.93 47.58 20.07
N MET A 9 -13.15 47.30 20.49
CA MET A 9 -13.56 45.94 20.87
C MET A 9 -13.84 45.03 19.69
N LEU A 10 -14.19 45.60 18.52
CA LEU A 10 -14.44 44.77 17.31
C LEU A 10 -13.16 44.32 16.62
N SER A 11 -12.02 44.93 16.89
CA SER A 11 -10.75 44.59 16.28
C SER A 11 -10.03 43.40 16.98
N LEU A 12 -10.57 42.93 18.11
CA LEU A 12 -9.99 41.82 18.86
C LEU A 12 -10.57 40.42 18.45
N LEU A 13 -11.48 40.39 17.49
CA LEU A 13 -12.15 39.14 17.05
C LEU A 13 -11.60 38.56 15.73
N THR A 14 -10.56 39.14 15.18
CA THR A 14 -9.90 38.59 13.99
C THR A 14 -8.75 37.68 14.37
N GLY A 15 -9.04 36.65 15.16
CA GLY A 15 -8.11 35.58 15.39
C GLY A 15 -8.47 34.39 14.47
N CYS A 16 -8.11 34.45 13.20
CA CYS A 16 -8.11 33.27 12.36
C CYS A 16 -6.97 32.38 12.83
N VAL A 17 -7.27 31.43 13.69
CA VAL A 17 -6.34 30.37 14.04
C VAL A 17 -6.36 29.35 12.89
N THR A 18 -5.52 29.55 11.90
CA THR A 18 -5.21 28.52 10.94
C THR A 18 -4.19 27.59 11.57
N THR A 19 -4.68 26.51 12.19
CA THR A 19 -3.79 25.41 12.54
C THR A 19 -3.36 24.73 11.24
N PRO A 20 -2.06 24.68 10.92
CA PRO A 20 -1.62 23.91 9.77
C PRO A 20 -2.00 22.46 10.00
N MET A 21 -2.84 21.91 9.12
CA MET A 21 -3.10 20.48 9.10
C MET A 21 -1.84 19.78 8.61
N VAL A 22 -1.04 19.27 9.54
CA VAL A 22 0.08 18.39 9.20
C VAL A 22 -0.53 17.08 8.73
N LYS A 23 -0.52 16.85 7.43
CA LYS A 23 -0.87 15.53 6.88
C LYS A 23 0.17 14.54 7.37
N PRO A 24 -0.22 13.41 7.99
CA PRO A 24 0.74 12.39 8.36
C PRO A 24 1.51 11.94 7.13
N ALA A 25 2.83 11.84 7.24
CA ALA A 25 3.67 11.36 6.16
C ALA A 25 3.28 9.93 5.80
N LEU A 26 2.86 9.70 4.55
CA LEU A 26 2.58 8.37 4.04
C LEU A 26 3.88 7.70 3.65
N ARG A 27 4.10 6.47 4.11
CA ARG A 27 5.17 5.64 3.62
C ARG A 27 4.74 5.01 2.31
N GLN A 28 5.52 5.26 1.27
CA GLN A 28 5.28 4.71 -0.05
C GLN A 28 6.13 3.48 -0.26
N LEU A 29 5.47 2.35 -0.53
CA LEU A 29 6.12 1.10 -0.88
C LEU A 29 5.97 0.91 -2.38
N LYS A 30 7.09 0.82 -3.08
CA LYS A 30 7.13 0.65 -4.54
C LYS A 30 7.92 -0.60 -4.89
N GLY A 31 7.56 -1.20 -6.01
CA GLY A 31 8.32 -2.33 -6.49
C GLY A 31 7.87 -2.82 -7.83
N GLU A 32 8.51 -3.89 -8.26
CA GLU A 32 8.20 -4.58 -9.50
C GLU A 32 7.87 -6.03 -9.20
N VAL A 33 6.89 -6.54 -9.91
CA VAL A 33 6.49 -7.95 -9.85
C VAL A 33 6.89 -8.62 -11.14
N HIS A 34 7.69 -9.66 -11.04
CA HIS A 34 8.20 -10.45 -12.15
C HIS A 34 7.72 -11.89 -12.06
N LEU A 35 7.57 -12.51 -13.22
CA LEU A 35 7.33 -13.95 -13.34
C LEU A 35 8.08 -14.44 -14.57
N ALA A 36 8.78 -15.54 -14.45
CA ALA A 36 9.52 -16.14 -15.56
C ALA A 36 8.57 -16.56 -16.69
N GLY A 37 8.94 -16.27 -17.92
CA GLY A 37 8.16 -16.59 -19.12
C GLY A 37 7.08 -15.57 -19.43
N THR A 38 6.27 -15.86 -20.44
CA THR A 38 5.15 -15.02 -20.84
C THR A 38 3.86 -15.49 -20.18
N LEU A 39 2.96 -14.53 -19.86
CA LEU A 39 1.63 -14.87 -19.37
C LEU A 39 0.80 -15.49 -20.48
N PRO A 40 0.22 -16.69 -20.26
CA PRO A 40 -0.62 -17.32 -21.29
C PRO A 40 -1.99 -16.67 -21.42
N ARG A 41 -2.42 -15.90 -20.43
CA ARG A 41 -3.74 -15.26 -20.35
C ARG A 41 -3.64 -13.97 -19.53
N PRO A 42 -4.59 -13.03 -19.70
CA PRO A 42 -4.67 -11.88 -18.81
C PRO A 42 -4.81 -12.31 -17.35
N ALA A 43 -4.11 -11.61 -16.48
CA ALA A 43 -4.02 -11.95 -15.07
C ALA A 43 -4.30 -10.73 -14.20
N ARG A 44 -4.58 -11.02 -12.94
CA ARG A 44 -4.77 -10.04 -11.88
C ARG A 44 -3.69 -10.25 -10.85
N VAL A 45 -2.93 -9.20 -10.57
CA VAL A 45 -1.89 -9.21 -9.55
C VAL A 45 -2.38 -8.38 -8.37
N GLU A 46 -2.49 -9.01 -7.21
CA GLU A 46 -2.85 -8.37 -5.96
C GLU A 46 -1.59 -8.19 -5.12
N VAL A 47 -1.30 -6.96 -4.71
CA VAL A 47 -0.23 -6.65 -3.77
C VAL A 47 -0.86 -6.19 -2.47
N THR A 48 -0.55 -6.89 -1.39
CA THR A 48 -1.17 -6.71 -0.09
C THR A 48 -0.10 -6.45 0.96
N ALA A 49 -0.32 -5.44 1.80
CA ALA A 49 0.46 -5.24 3.01
C ALA A 49 -0.27 -5.90 4.19
N LEU A 50 0.43 -6.75 4.89
CA LEU A 50 -0.08 -7.49 6.04
C LEU A 50 0.67 -7.07 7.30
N SER A 51 -0.06 -6.76 8.36
CA SER A 51 0.50 -6.61 9.70
C SER A 51 0.30 -7.92 10.46
N VAL A 52 1.38 -8.51 10.93
CA VAL A 52 1.31 -9.77 11.69
C VAL A 52 1.54 -9.47 13.16
N ILE A 53 0.51 -9.68 13.97
CA ILE A 53 0.50 -9.48 15.41
C ILE A 53 0.14 -10.82 16.04
N ASP A 54 1.02 -11.34 16.91
CA ASP A 54 0.84 -12.63 17.59
C ASP A 54 0.52 -13.79 16.62
N GLY A 55 1.21 -13.80 15.48
CA GLY A 55 1.03 -14.81 14.44
C GLY A 55 -0.23 -14.65 13.60
N ARG A 56 -1.02 -13.60 13.81
CA ARG A 56 -2.26 -13.33 13.07
C ARG A 56 -2.04 -12.24 12.04
N PRO A 57 -2.19 -12.54 10.73
CA PRO A 57 -2.08 -11.53 9.70
C PRO A 57 -3.35 -10.70 9.59
N LEU A 58 -3.16 -9.39 9.46
CA LEU A 58 -4.22 -8.43 9.20
C LEU A 58 -3.87 -7.63 7.95
N VAL A 59 -4.77 -7.60 7.00
CA VAL A 59 -4.60 -6.77 5.80
C VAL A 59 -4.76 -5.29 6.20
N VAL A 60 -3.70 -4.51 6.00
CA VAL A 60 -3.71 -3.07 6.31
C VAL A 60 -3.78 -2.21 5.04
N ALA A 61 -3.37 -2.74 3.90
CA ALA A 61 -3.51 -2.08 2.61
C ALA A 61 -3.46 -3.12 1.49
N ALA A 62 -4.10 -2.83 0.38
CA ALA A 62 -4.08 -3.69 -0.79
C ALA A 62 -4.23 -2.86 -2.06
N THR A 63 -3.64 -3.33 -3.13
CA THR A 63 -3.84 -2.80 -4.48
C THR A 63 -3.90 -3.96 -5.46
N GLU A 64 -4.56 -3.74 -6.59
CA GLU A 64 -4.83 -4.78 -7.56
C GLU A 64 -4.68 -4.22 -8.96
N TYR A 65 -4.05 -5.00 -9.83
CA TYR A 65 -3.77 -4.62 -11.22
C TYR A 65 -4.16 -5.73 -12.17
N GLU A 66 -4.82 -5.39 -13.27
CA GLU A 66 -5.04 -6.29 -14.37
C GLU A 66 -3.92 -6.12 -15.39
N VAL A 67 -3.28 -7.22 -15.77
CA VAL A 67 -2.10 -7.20 -16.64
C VAL A 67 -2.19 -8.28 -17.72
N THR A 68 -1.61 -7.99 -18.86
CA THR A 68 -1.43 -8.94 -19.96
C THR A 68 0.02 -9.40 -20.07
N MET A 69 0.94 -8.67 -19.44
CA MET A 69 2.37 -8.97 -19.41
C MET A 69 2.99 -8.52 -18.10
N LEU A 70 4.12 -9.08 -17.76
CA LEU A 70 4.99 -8.68 -16.66
C LEU A 70 6.35 -8.23 -17.23
N PRO A 71 7.11 -7.35 -16.58
CA PRO A 71 6.96 -6.91 -15.18
C PRO A 71 5.86 -5.86 -14.98
N LEU A 72 5.34 -5.83 -13.77
CA LEU A 72 4.37 -4.86 -13.29
C LEU A 72 5.01 -3.98 -12.23
N THR A 73 4.87 -2.67 -12.33
CA THR A 73 5.25 -1.74 -11.28
C THR A 73 4.06 -1.49 -10.37
N PHE A 74 4.26 -1.69 -9.08
CA PHE A 74 3.23 -1.43 -8.08
C PHE A 74 3.62 -0.31 -7.13
N GLU A 75 2.62 0.32 -6.54
CA GLU A 75 2.76 1.33 -5.50
C GLU A 75 1.71 1.12 -4.43
N LEU A 76 2.14 1.16 -3.17
CA LEU A 76 1.27 0.99 -2.02
C LEU A 76 1.63 2.05 -0.98
N ARG A 77 0.62 2.75 -0.44
CA ARG A 77 0.83 3.80 0.57
C ARG A 77 0.27 3.35 1.91
N LEU A 78 1.10 3.50 2.93
CA LEU A 78 0.75 3.16 4.31
C LEU A 78 0.87 4.39 5.20
N THR A 79 -0.10 4.57 6.08
CA THR A 79 -0.01 5.58 7.13
C THR A 79 0.93 5.09 8.24
N PRO A 80 1.50 6.00 9.05
CA PRO A 80 2.28 5.59 10.22
C PRO A 80 1.49 4.69 11.17
N LEU A 81 0.19 4.93 11.31
CA LEU A 81 -0.68 4.10 12.15
C LEU A 81 -0.79 2.67 11.63
N GLN A 82 -0.91 2.48 10.32
CA GLN A 82 -0.96 1.15 9.71
C GLN A 82 0.34 0.37 9.89
N MET A 83 1.47 1.08 10.05
CA MET A 83 2.79 0.47 10.25
C MET A 83 3.21 0.38 11.72
N ALA A 84 2.42 0.95 12.65
CA ALA A 84 2.82 1.10 14.05
C ALA A 84 2.94 -0.23 14.78
N GLU A 85 2.07 -1.17 14.51
CA GLU A 85 1.98 -2.44 15.20
C GLU A 85 2.35 -3.62 14.30
N GLY A 86 2.94 -4.64 14.93
CA GLY A 86 3.27 -5.89 14.26
C GLY A 86 4.42 -5.79 13.25
N ASN A 87 4.69 -6.91 12.63
CA ASN A 87 5.63 -7.01 11.52
C ASN A 87 4.87 -6.84 10.21
N ILE A 88 5.39 -6.01 9.33
CA ILE A 88 4.76 -5.76 8.03
C ILE A 88 5.38 -6.69 6.99
N TYR A 89 4.50 -7.33 6.22
CA TYR A 89 4.86 -8.17 5.06
C TYR A 89 4.18 -7.64 3.82
N LEU A 90 4.87 -7.67 2.70
CA LEU A 90 4.27 -7.50 1.38
C LEU A 90 4.07 -8.88 0.76
N ARG A 91 2.89 -9.09 0.22
CA ARG A 91 2.53 -10.32 -0.47
C ARG A 91 1.97 -9.98 -1.84
N ALA A 92 2.52 -10.60 -2.88
CA ALA A 92 1.97 -10.51 -4.22
C ALA A 92 1.38 -11.86 -4.61
N ARG A 93 0.20 -11.85 -5.21
CA ARG A 93 -0.48 -13.06 -5.71
C ARG A 93 -0.99 -12.81 -7.11
N LEU A 94 -0.79 -13.78 -7.97
CA LEU A 94 -1.26 -13.74 -9.35
C LEU A 94 -2.39 -14.76 -9.54
N ARG A 95 -3.50 -14.27 -10.12
CA ARG A 95 -4.65 -15.08 -10.54
C ARG A 95 -4.98 -14.74 -11.98
N PHE A 96 -5.47 -15.69 -12.74
CA PHE A 96 -6.05 -15.36 -14.04
C PHE A 96 -7.42 -14.71 -13.87
N LEU A 97 -7.83 -13.85 -14.82
CA LEU A 97 -9.07 -13.07 -14.69
C LEU A 97 -10.32 -13.96 -14.61
N ASP A 98 -10.29 -15.12 -15.23
CA ASP A 98 -11.40 -16.07 -15.26
C ASP A 98 -11.41 -17.05 -14.06
N SER A 99 -10.50 -16.85 -13.10
CA SER A 99 -10.32 -17.77 -11.98
C SER A 99 -10.00 -17.01 -10.68
N SER A 100 -10.44 -17.56 -9.55
CA SER A 100 -10.06 -17.10 -8.22
C SER A 100 -8.83 -17.84 -7.66
N VAL A 101 -8.30 -18.80 -8.39
CA VAL A 101 -7.22 -19.64 -7.92
C VAL A 101 -5.87 -18.95 -8.06
N VAL A 102 -5.08 -18.95 -6.98
CA VAL A 102 -3.73 -18.42 -7.01
C VAL A 102 -2.81 -19.31 -7.84
N GLN A 103 -2.15 -18.72 -8.83
CA GLN A 103 -1.23 -19.40 -9.73
C GLN A 103 0.22 -19.27 -9.28
N ALA A 104 0.58 -18.09 -8.77
CA ALA A 104 1.92 -17.78 -8.32
C ALA A 104 1.84 -16.76 -7.19
N ALA A 105 2.82 -16.74 -6.30
CA ALA A 105 2.84 -15.83 -5.17
C ALA A 105 4.27 -15.57 -4.69
N TYR A 106 4.42 -14.48 -3.97
CA TYR A 106 5.65 -14.12 -3.28
C TYR A 106 5.33 -13.32 -2.03
N GLN A 107 6.14 -13.49 -0.98
CA GLN A 107 5.99 -12.73 0.26
C GLN A 107 7.35 -12.31 0.79
N GLN A 108 7.43 -11.06 1.24
CA GLN A 108 8.65 -10.47 1.79
C GLN A 108 8.34 -9.62 3.01
N LYS A 109 9.19 -9.71 4.05
CA LYS A 109 9.09 -8.86 5.22
C LYS A 109 9.58 -7.45 4.89
N VAL A 110 8.83 -6.45 5.34
CA VAL A 110 9.20 -5.03 5.23
C VAL A 110 9.84 -4.59 6.54
N PHE A 111 11.04 -4.06 6.47
CA PHE A 111 11.73 -3.50 7.63
C PHE A 111 11.27 -2.05 7.83
N LYS A 112 10.76 -1.75 9.01
CA LYS A 112 10.24 -0.41 9.33
C LYS A 112 11.31 0.68 9.31
N GLU A 113 12.53 0.33 9.71
CA GLU A 113 13.67 1.24 9.83
C GLU A 113 14.47 1.36 8.53
N PHE A 114 14.42 0.33 7.69
CA PHE A 114 15.10 0.30 6.42
C PHE A 114 14.10 0.53 5.29
N ASN A 115 14.35 1.54 4.49
CA ASN A 115 13.47 1.91 3.38
C ASN A 115 14.19 1.67 2.05
N PRO A 116 14.15 0.46 1.48
CA PRO A 116 14.69 0.22 0.14
C PRO A 116 13.91 1.07 -0.87
N ASP A 117 14.61 1.60 -1.86
CA ASP A 117 14.01 2.45 -2.87
C ASP A 117 12.97 1.69 -3.71
N THR A 118 13.22 0.41 -3.94
CA THR A 118 12.35 -0.43 -4.77
C THR A 118 12.44 -1.89 -4.33
N TYR A 119 11.29 -2.54 -4.23
CA TYR A 119 11.19 -3.99 -3.98
C TYR A 119 11.17 -4.73 -5.31
N HIS A 120 11.80 -5.90 -5.35
CA HIS A 120 11.75 -6.82 -6.47
C HIS A 120 11.06 -8.10 -6.06
N PHE A 121 9.91 -8.37 -6.63
CA PHE A 121 9.14 -9.58 -6.37
C PHE A 121 9.25 -10.53 -7.55
N GLU A 122 9.96 -11.61 -7.34
CA GLU A 122 10.00 -12.72 -8.28
C GLU A 122 8.92 -13.71 -7.86
N LEU A 123 7.78 -13.72 -8.53
CA LEU A 123 6.70 -14.63 -8.21
C LEU A 123 7.14 -16.08 -8.38
N ARG A 124 6.78 -16.90 -7.40
CA ARG A 124 7.04 -18.33 -7.42
C ARG A 124 5.79 -19.05 -7.91
N PRO A 125 5.82 -19.63 -9.11
CA PRO A 125 4.66 -20.36 -9.61
C PRO A 125 4.45 -21.63 -8.79
N ARG A 126 3.17 -21.96 -8.57
CA ARG A 126 2.82 -23.27 -8.01
C ARG A 126 3.16 -24.36 -9.02
N SER A 127 3.33 -25.59 -8.54
CA SER A 127 3.65 -26.72 -9.41
C SER A 127 2.60 -26.98 -10.49
N CYS A 128 1.35 -26.56 -10.22
CA CYS A 128 0.25 -26.68 -11.18
C CYS A 128 0.22 -25.58 -12.24
N TYR A 129 0.98 -24.49 -12.06
CA TYR A 129 0.97 -23.35 -12.99
C TYR A 129 1.29 -23.78 -14.42
N PRO A 130 0.57 -23.31 -15.45
CA PRO A 130 -0.52 -22.31 -15.42
C PRO A 130 -1.93 -22.93 -15.33
N GLN A 131 -2.05 -24.14 -14.87
CA GLN A 131 -3.31 -24.91 -14.84
C GLN A 131 -3.79 -25.21 -13.42
N CYS A 132 -3.52 -24.31 -12.47
CA CYS A 132 -4.03 -24.46 -11.11
C CYS A 132 -5.56 -24.35 -11.07
N GLN A 133 -6.17 -25.24 -10.33
CA GLN A 133 -7.62 -25.28 -10.11
C GLN A 133 -7.94 -25.19 -8.64
#